data_a7ba2cd6c3933eaa4a0d020e6aeb78a9
#
_entry.id   a7ba2cd6c3933eaa4a0d020e6aeb78a9
#
_cell.length_a   1.000
_cell.length_b   1.000
_cell.length_c   1.000
_cell.angle_alpha   90.00
_cell.angle_beta   90.00
_cell.angle_gamma   90.00
#
_symmetry.space_group_name_H-M   'P 1'
#
loop_
_entity.id
_entity.type
_entity.pdbx_description
1 polymer ?
#
loop_
_entity_poly.entity_id
_entity_poly.type
_entity_poly.pdbx_seq_one_letter_code
_entity_poly.pdbx_strand_id
1 'polypeptide(L)'
;MNLSFPIRFLLAVSCLFAALAAQAQFRVLPLTQTPPNPVRANIQSARVQAVTLPFYEDFSTYHGQPDPNLWINGGTVVNNTYDDLPPSKGFATFDGLRFNGLPYVNNPNVTSGPTDTLTSQTINLGGLTPASNVLMSFWWSAQSFGETPDRNDSLVLQFKDRAGAWITRWLDTARARRDFRDTVLQVNDARFLHEAFQFRFVAYGRPSGMFDAWNLDYVILDRNPAYNPRSLRDVAVTRQPRSILRRYSSMPLEQFLVSPTTEMGNVDS
;
A
#
# COMPACT_ATOMS: atom_id res chain seq x y z
N MET A 1 -16.94 65.78 12.71
CA MET A 1 -15.56 66.29 12.91
C MET A 1 -14.82 66.13 11.57
N ASN A 2 -14.70 67.29 10.84
CA ASN A 2 -14.05 67.30 9.50
C ASN A 2 -12.54 67.36 9.72
N LEU A 3 -11.82 66.24 9.45
CA LEU A 3 -10.36 66.24 9.46
C LEU A 3 -9.82 67.19 8.41
N SER A 4 -8.81 68.05 8.77
CA SER A 4 -8.14 68.98 7.85
C SER A 4 -7.44 68.20 6.71
N PHE A 5 -7.33 68.90 5.56
CA PHE A 5 -6.74 68.28 4.35
C PHE A 5 -5.39 67.61 4.56
N PRO A 6 -4.41 68.15 5.33
CA PRO A 6 -3.12 67.47 5.58
C PRO A 6 -3.25 66.16 6.35
N ILE A 7 -4.21 66.05 7.28
CA ILE A 7 -4.42 64.80 8.04
C ILE A 7 -5.02 63.70 7.14
N ARG A 8 -5.91 64.08 6.22
CA ARG A 8 -6.46 63.10 5.25
C ARG A 8 -5.41 62.63 4.26
N PHE A 9 -4.50 63.51 3.84
CA PHE A 9 -3.39 63.16 2.98
C PHE A 9 -2.39 62.21 3.68
N LEU A 10 -2.04 62.48 4.93
CA LEU A 10 -1.18 61.62 5.74
C LEU A 10 -1.79 60.24 5.99
N LEU A 11 -3.09 60.15 6.27
CA LEU A 11 -3.82 58.90 6.41
C LEU A 11 -3.86 58.08 5.10
N ALA A 12 -4.08 58.74 3.98
CA ALA A 12 -4.09 58.09 2.67
C ALA A 12 -2.70 57.53 2.31
N VAL A 13 -1.63 58.27 2.58
CA VAL A 13 -0.26 57.84 2.36
C VAL A 13 0.13 56.65 3.30
N SER A 14 -0.27 56.73 4.57
CA SER A 14 -0.01 55.59 5.50
C SER A 14 -0.79 54.33 5.13
N CYS A 15 -2.03 54.42 4.65
CA CYS A 15 -2.78 53.28 4.12
C CYS A 15 -2.14 52.73 2.85
N LEU A 16 -1.59 53.56 1.98
CA LEU A 16 -0.88 53.10 0.78
C LEU A 16 0.41 52.35 1.13
N PHE A 17 1.17 52.81 2.11
CA PHE A 17 2.35 52.10 2.61
C PHE A 17 1.99 50.80 3.32
N ALA A 18 0.90 50.75 4.08
CA ALA A 18 0.41 49.52 4.70
C ALA A 18 -0.05 48.51 3.64
N ALA A 19 -0.70 48.95 2.57
CA ALA A 19 -1.10 48.07 1.46
C ALA A 19 0.10 47.53 0.65
N LEU A 20 1.17 48.31 0.52
CA LEU A 20 2.42 47.88 -0.12
C LEU A 20 3.23 46.90 0.77
N ALA A 21 3.10 46.99 2.10
CA ALA A 21 3.71 46.06 3.04
C ALA A 21 2.91 44.77 3.20
N ALA A 22 1.63 44.76 2.86
CA ALA A 22 0.75 43.58 2.88
C ALA A 22 0.89 42.77 1.58
N GLN A 23 2.11 42.52 1.12
CA GLN A 23 2.36 41.52 0.11
C GLN A 23 2.22 40.16 0.82
N ALA A 24 1.10 39.48 0.59
CA ALA A 24 0.98 38.08 0.91
C ALA A 24 2.15 37.36 0.22
N GLN A 25 3.17 37.04 0.98
CA GLN A 25 4.34 36.32 0.46
C GLN A 25 3.89 34.90 0.09
N PHE A 26 3.35 34.73 -1.09
CA PHE A 26 3.37 33.41 -1.75
C PHE A 26 4.84 33.07 -2.02
N ARG A 27 5.46 32.45 -1.07
CA ARG A 27 6.76 31.84 -1.29
C ARG A 27 6.50 30.56 -2.05
N VAL A 28 6.64 30.57 -3.37
CA VAL A 28 6.76 29.36 -4.17
C VAL A 28 8.09 28.71 -3.74
N LEU A 29 8.00 27.82 -2.77
CA LEU A 29 9.11 26.94 -2.51
C LEU A 29 9.15 25.98 -3.70
N PRO A 30 10.30 25.77 -4.37
CA PRO A 30 10.43 24.66 -5.28
C PRO A 30 10.03 23.42 -4.50
N LEU A 31 9.23 22.56 -5.12
CA LEU A 31 8.99 21.21 -4.61
C LEU A 31 10.38 20.58 -4.42
N THR A 32 10.91 20.67 -3.21
CA THR A 32 12.08 19.88 -2.85
C THR A 32 11.67 18.46 -3.13
N GLN A 33 12.42 17.78 -3.99
CA GLN A 33 12.26 16.35 -4.18
C GLN A 33 12.22 15.76 -2.78
N THR A 34 11.11 15.13 -2.42
CA THR A 34 11.01 14.41 -1.15
C THR A 34 12.20 13.48 -1.12
N PRO A 35 13.09 13.57 -0.12
CA PRO A 35 14.22 12.67 -0.07
C PRO A 35 13.68 11.25 -0.17
N PRO A 36 14.34 10.35 -0.92
CA PRO A 36 13.87 8.98 -1.06
C PRO A 36 13.58 8.43 0.32
N ASN A 37 12.37 7.93 0.52
CA ASN A 37 11.94 7.40 1.81
C ASN A 37 12.95 6.30 2.21
N PRO A 38 13.71 6.44 3.29
CA PRO A 38 14.73 5.46 3.67
C PRO A 38 14.12 4.07 3.93
N VAL A 39 12.82 4.02 4.19
CA VAL A 39 12.05 2.78 4.33
C VAL A 39 11.95 2.01 3.00
N ARG A 40 12.10 2.68 1.86
CA ARG A 40 12.13 2.06 0.52
C ARG A 40 13.55 1.63 0.08
N ALA A 41 14.54 1.65 0.96
CA ALA A 41 15.89 1.17 0.62
C ALA A 41 15.85 -0.31 0.21
N ASN A 42 16.47 -0.63 -0.91
CA ASN A 42 16.57 -2.02 -1.37
C ASN A 42 17.46 -2.82 -0.39
N ILE A 43 16.85 -3.64 0.43
CA ILE A 43 17.57 -4.59 1.28
C ILE A 43 17.96 -5.76 0.36
N GLN A 44 19.20 -5.79 -0.08
CA GLN A 44 19.72 -6.99 -0.75
C GLN A 44 19.64 -8.15 0.23
N SER A 45 18.80 -9.13 -0.09
CA SER A 45 18.65 -10.32 0.71
C SER A 45 19.96 -11.10 0.78
N ALA A 46 20.41 -11.41 1.97
CA ALA A 46 21.38 -12.47 2.20
C ALA A 46 20.84 -13.77 1.54
N ARG A 47 21.75 -14.73 1.29
CA ARG A 47 21.38 -16.02 0.69
C ARG A 47 20.32 -16.70 1.56
N VAL A 48 19.06 -16.60 1.17
CA VAL A 48 17.95 -17.14 1.93
C VAL A 48 17.82 -18.62 1.64
N GLN A 49 17.67 -19.41 2.68
CA GLN A 49 17.35 -20.84 2.55
C GLN A 49 15.94 -20.98 1.93
N ALA A 50 15.73 -22.03 1.13
CA ALA A 50 14.41 -22.28 0.55
C ALA A 50 13.33 -22.37 1.64
N VAL A 51 12.24 -21.66 1.43
CA VAL A 51 11.09 -21.64 2.34
C VAL A 51 10.37 -23.00 2.25
N THR A 52 9.90 -23.49 3.38
CA THR A 52 9.06 -24.70 3.45
C THR A 52 7.60 -24.31 3.64
N LEU A 53 6.68 -25.23 3.33
CA LEU A 53 5.26 -25.04 3.64
C LEU A 53 4.99 -25.17 5.15
N PRO A 54 4.06 -24.39 5.71
CA PRO A 54 3.28 -23.36 5.03
C PRO A 54 4.10 -22.10 4.72
N PHE A 55 3.93 -21.52 3.54
CA PHE A 55 4.28 -20.12 3.29
C PHE A 55 3.13 -19.26 3.79
N TYR A 56 3.41 -18.31 4.66
CA TYR A 56 2.41 -17.42 5.26
C TYR A 56 2.94 -16.00 5.36
N GLU A 57 2.17 -15.03 4.89
CA GLU A 57 2.47 -13.60 5.03
C GLU A 57 1.19 -12.78 5.15
N ASP A 58 1.07 -12.04 6.24
CA ASP A 58 -0.02 -11.09 6.52
C ASP A 58 0.47 -9.63 6.58
N PHE A 59 1.73 -9.40 6.23
CA PHE A 59 2.40 -8.10 6.24
C PHE A 59 2.33 -7.31 7.56
N SER A 60 1.90 -7.94 8.65
CA SER A 60 1.70 -7.27 9.94
C SER A 60 2.99 -6.88 10.66
N THR A 61 4.10 -7.53 10.33
CA THR A 61 5.38 -7.41 11.04
C THR A 61 6.29 -6.34 10.44
N TYR A 62 6.25 -6.11 9.13
CA TYR A 62 7.15 -5.20 8.43
C TYR A 62 6.41 -3.94 7.97
N HIS A 63 7.07 -2.78 8.14
CA HIS A 63 6.59 -1.51 7.62
C HIS A 63 7.54 -0.99 6.56
N GLY A 64 6.98 -0.55 5.44
CA GLY A 64 7.70 0.01 4.30
C GLY A 64 8.27 -1.02 3.34
N GLN A 65 8.74 -2.17 3.82
CA GLN A 65 9.30 -3.25 2.99
C GLN A 65 8.67 -4.59 3.36
N PRO A 66 8.39 -5.48 2.39
CA PRO A 66 8.05 -6.87 2.66
C PRO A 66 9.21 -7.62 3.34
N ASP A 67 8.91 -8.70 4.05
CA ASP A 67 9.94 -9.55 4.69
C ASP A 67 10.92 -10.11 3.65
N PRO A 68 12.22 -9.75 3.71
CA PRO A 68 13.20 -10.23 2.74
C PRO A 68 13.47 -11.74 2.84
N ASN A 69 13.09 -12.39 3.94
CA ASN A 69 13.17 -13.85 4.05
C ASN A 69 12.09 -14.57 3.24
N LEU A 70 10.97 -13.89 2.98
CA LEU A 70 9.85 -14.42 2.19
C LEU A 70 9.81 -13.84 0.78
N TRP A 71 10.30 -12.60 0.58
CA TRP A 71 10.07 -11.86 -0.64
C TRP A 71 11.32 -11.25 -1.25
N ILE A 72 11.32 -11.20 -2.58
CA ILE A 72 12.18 -10.37 -3.42
C ILE A 72 11.31 -9.20 -3.88
N ASN A 73 11.60 -8.02 -3.35
CA ASN A 73 10.79 -6.83 -3.60
C ASN A 73 11.23 -6.08 -4.85
N GLY A 74 10.29 -5.78 -5.74
CA GLY A 74 10.46 -5.01 -6.96
C GLY A 74 9.61 -3.73 -7.00
N GLY A 75 9.52 -3.01 -5.88
CA GLY A 75 8.81 -1.71 -5.79
C GLY A 75 7.68 -1.65 -4.75
N THR A 76 7.14 -2.79 -4.37
CA THR A 76 6.01 -2.90 -3.44
C THR A 76 6.32 -2.31 -2.06
N VAL A 77 5.35 -1.66 -1.44
CA VAL A 77 5.44 -1.01 -0.13
C VAL A 77 4.47 -1.64 0.86
N VAL A 78 4.96 -2.00 2.04
CA VAL A 78 4.11 -2.45 3.14
C VAL A 78 3.65 -1.26 3.97
N ASN A 79 2.35 -1.11 4.11
CA ASN A 79 1.72 -0.01 4.85
C ASN A 79 0.37 -0.44 5.44
N ASN A 80 -0.29 0.48 6.13
CA ASN A 80 -1.63 0.32 6.71
C ASN A 80 -2.52 1.54 6.46
N THR A 81 -2.22 2.33 5.43
CA THR A 81 -2.86 3.63 5.20
C THR A 81 -3.44 3.80 3.82
N TYR A 82 -3.10 2.95 2.84
CA TYR A 82 -3.56 3.09 1.45
C TYR A 82 -4.92 2.45 1.19
N ASP A 83 -5.49 1.76 2.17
CA ASP A 83 -6.83 1.16 2.11
C ASP A 83 -7.60 1.44 3.40
N ASP A 84 -8.92 1.52 3.28
CA ASP A 84 -9.81 1.83 4.40
C ASP A 84 -10.17 0.63 5.26
N LEU A 85 -10.23 -0.56 4.67
CA LEU A 85 -10.76 -1.78 5.28
C LEU A 85 -9.81 -2.96 5.03
N PRO A 86 -8.53 -2.88 5.44
CA PRO A 86 -7.64 -4.01 5.29
C PRO A 86 -8.07 -5.16 6.20
N PRO A 87 -7.91 -6.42 5.76
CA PRO A 87 -8.25 -7.58 6.57
C PRO A 87 -7.28 -7.81 7.73
N SER A 88 -6.04 -7.31 7.63
CA SER A 88 -5.05 -7.36 8.70
C SER A 88 -4.49 -5.98 9.04
N LYS A 89 -3.52 -5.93 9.94
CA LYS A 89 -2.86 -4.69 10.36
C LYS A 89 -2.06 -4.02 9.25
N GLY A 90 -1.51 -4.79 8.32
CA GLY A 90 -0.67 -4.30 7.23
C GLY A 90 -0.99 -5.03 5.92
N PHE A 91 -0.61 -4.41 4.81
CA PHE A 91 -0.75 -5.01 3.49
C PHE A 91 0.32 -4.48 2.54
N ALA A 92 0.61 -5.24 1.49
CA ALA A 92 1.53 -4.81 0.45
C ALA A 92 0.78 -4.02 -0.62
N THR A 93 1.27 -2.82 -0.95
CA THR A 93 0.73 -1.97 -2.01
C THR A 93 1.67 -1.93 -3.20
N PHE A 94 1.12 -2.14 -4.37
CA PHE A 94 1.72 -1.92 -5.68
C PHE A 94 1.26 -0.54 -6.12
N ASP A 95 2.11 0.48 -5.93
CA ASP A 95 1.74 1.88 -6.11
C ASP A 95 2.29 2.51 -7.41
N GLY A 96 2.92 1.70 -8.26
CA GLY A 96 3.48 2.15 -9.54
C GLY A 96 4.78 2.92 -9.42
N LEU A 97 5.44 2.93 -8.26
CA LEU A 97 6.72 3.59 -8.04
C LEU A 97 7.82 2.59 -7.70
N ARG A 98 9.02 2.87 -8.17
CA ARG A 98 10.20 2.11 -7.76
C ARG A 98 10.45 2.26 -6.25
N PHE A 99 11.27 1.37 -5.68
CA PHE A 99 11.66 1.40 -4.26
C PHE A 99 12.24 2.76 -3.80
N ASN A 100 12.78 3.57 -4.72
CA ASN A 100 13.29 4.92 -4.43
C ASN A 100 12.22 6.02 -4.55
N GLY A 101 10.94 5.66 -4.79
CA GLY A 101 9.84 6.59 -4.95
C GLY A 101 9.77 7.29 -6.31
N LEU A 102 10.60 6.90 -7.28
CA LEU A 102 10.58 7.46 -8.62
C LEU A 102 9.74 6.60 -9.57
N PRO A 103 9.14 7.20 -10.61
CA PRO A 103 8.44 6.47 -11.66
C PRO A 103 9.34 5.44 -12.35
N TYR A 104 8.75 4.38 -12.89
CA TYR A 104 9.47 3.41 -13.72
C TYR A 104 9.90 4.00 -15.04
N VAL A 105 9.10 4.89 -15.60
CA VAL A 105 9.35 5.57 -16.88
C VAL A 105 9.12 7.06 -16.71
N ASN A 106 10.10 7.88 -17.04
CA ASN A 106 9.98 9.34 -17.01
C ASN A 106 9.43 9.85 -18.36
N ASN A 107 8.28 9.35 -18.77
CA ASN A 107 7.58 9.77 -19.99
C ASN A 107 6.07 9.66 -19.77
N PRO A 108 5.34 10.78 -19.68
CA PRO A 108 3.90 10.78 -19.42
C PRO A 108 3.06 10.18 -20.55
N ASN A 109 3.63 10.01 -21.73
CA ASN A 109 2.93 9.38 -22.87
C ASN A 109 2.92 7.84 -22.80
N VAL A 110 3.69 7.25 -21.89
CA VAL A 110 3.64 5.80 -21.64
C VAL A 110 2.51 5.54 -20.65
N THR A 111 1.41 5.02 -21.14
CA THR A 111 0.16 4.84 -20.40
C THR A 111 -0.06 3.43 -19.87
N SER A 112 0.78 2.47 -20.25
CA SER A 112 0.67 1.09 -19.77
C SER A 112 2.01 0.37 -19.82
N GLY A 113 2.23 -0.50 -18.83
CA GLY A 113 3.42 -1.35 -18.72
C GLY A 113 3.49 -2.06 -17.38
N PRO A 114 4.45 -2.99 -17.21
CA PRO A 114 4.70 -3.57 -15.90
C PRO A 114 5.27 -2.53 -14.94
N THR A 115 4.80 -2.54 -13.71
CA THR A 115 5.25 -1.68 -12.63
C THR A 115 5.81 -2.53 -11.49
N ASP A 116 5.19 -2.51 -10.32
CA ASP A 116 5.70 -3.20 -9.15
C ASP A 116 5.62 -4.71 -9.27
N THR A 117 6.58 -5.37 -8.66
CA THR A 117 6.64 -6.83 -8.60
C THR A 117 6.93 -7.28 -7.18
N LEU A 118 6.25 -8.32 -6.73
CA LEU A 118 6.51 -8.99 -5.47
C LEU A 118 6.71 -10.48 -5.74
N THR A 119 7.96 -10.94 -5.66
CA THR A 119 8.32 -12.33 -5.99
C THR A 119 8.67 -13.07 -4.70
N SER A 120 8.12 -14.27 -4.52
CA SER A 120 8.48 -15.11 -3.38
C SER A 120 9.95 -15.51 -3.42
N GLN A 121 10.56 -15.73 -2.27
CA GLN A 121 11.77 -16.53 -2.19
C GLN A 121 11.49 -17.95 -2.73
N THR A 122 12.53 -18.71 -2.96
CA THR A 122 12.39 -20.09 -3.42
C THR A 122 11.65 -20.92 -2.37
N ILE A 123 10.64 -21.66 -2.80
CA ILE A 123 9.82 -22.54 -1.96
C ILE A 123 10.07 -23.99 -2.39
N ASN A 124 10.35 -24.87 -1.42
CA ASN A 124 10.54 -26.26 -1.73
C ASN A 124 9.20 -27.02 -1.80
N LEU A 125 8.76 -27.32 -3.02
CA LEU A 125 7.62 -28.20 -3.31
C LEU A 125 8.07 -29.55 -3.88
N GLY A 126 9.35 -29.89 -3.76
CA GLY A 126 9.90 -31.17 -4.20
C GLY A 126 9.22 -32.36 -3.49
N GLY A 127 9.02 -33.46 -4.23
CA GLY A 127 8.33 -34.64 -3.70
C GLY A 127 6.80 -34.54 -3.60
N LEU A 128 6.22 -33.35 -3.83
CA LEU A 128 4.77 -33.19 -3.90
C LEU A 128 4.24 -33.60 -5.27
N THR A 129 2.98 -34.03 -5.29
CA THR A 129 2.26 -34.46 -6.49
C THR A 129 0.95 -33.66 -6.62
N PRO A 130 0.28 -33.69 -7.76
CA PRO A 130 -1.05 -33.08 -7.90
C PRO A 130 -2.06 -33.51 -6.83
N ALA A 131 -1.93 -34.76 -6.31
CA ALA A 131 -2.77 -35.26 -5.22
C ALA A 131 -2.43 -34.68 -3.83
N SER A 132 -1.32 -33.97 -3.69
CA SER A 132 -0.90 -33.36 -2.42
C SER A 132 -1.77 -32.15 -2.00
N ASN A 133 -2.73 -31.77 -2.83
CA ASN A 133 -3.70 -30.69 -2.58
C ASN A 133 -3.05 -29.39 -2.06
N VAL A 134 -2.07 -28.89 -2.84
CA VAL A 134 -1.45 -27.60 -2.52
C VAL A 134 -2.39 -26.48 -2.96
N LEU A 135 -2.76 -25.62 -2.02
CA LEU A 135 -3.62 -24.46 -2.24
C LEU A 135 -2.82 -23.18 -2.02
N MET A 136 -3.05 -22.22 -2.90
CA MET A 136 -2.64 -20.84 -2.74
C MET A 136 -3.87 -19.99 -2.52
N SER A 137 -3.85 -19.18 -1.47
CA SER A 137 -4.88 -18.18 -1.20
C SER A 137 -4.25 -16.83 -0.93
N PHE A 138 -4.96 -15.75 -1.26
CA PHE A 138 -4.55 -14.39 -0.97
C PHE A 138 -5.78 -13.47 -0.99
N TRP A 139 -5.64 -12.37 -0.27
CA TRP A 139 -6.60 -11.27 -0.31
C TRP A 139 -6.03 -10.11 -1.10
N TRP A 140 -6.87 -9.45 -1.88
CA TRP A 140 -6.44 -8.34 -2.71
C TRP A 140 -7.55 -7.31 -2.90
N SER A 141 -7.15 -6.06 -3.12
CA SER A 141 -8.05 -4.96 -3.46
C SER A 141 -7.50 -4.14 -4.62
N ALA A 142 -8.39 -3.47 -5.35
CA ALA A 142 -8.07 -2.54 -6.43
C ALA A 142 -8.53 -1.15 -6.01
N GLN A 143 -7.81 -0.53 -5.11
CA GLN A 143 -8.13 0.81 -4.60
C GLN A 143 -6.96 1.45 -3.86
N SER A 144 -7.00 2.77 -3.79
CA SER A 144 -6.19 3.57 -2.89
C SER A 144 -6.96 4.84 -2.54
N PHE A 145 -6.39 5.70 -1.71
CA PHE A 145 -6.94 7.05 -1.51
C PHE A 145 -6.71 8.00 -2.71
N GLY A 146 -5.94 7.57 -3.69
CA GLY A 146 -5.71 8.27 -4.94
C GLY A 146 -6.62 7.78 -6.07
N GLU A 147 -6.07 7.66 -7.24
CA GLU A 147 -6.73 7.11 -8.42
C GLU A 147 -6.90 5.59 -8.26
N THR A 148 -8.01 5.08 -8.75
CA THR A 148 -8.23 3.63 -8.86
C THR A 148 -7.65 3.15 -10.17
N PRO A 149 -7.11 1.91 -10.23
CA PRO A 149 -6.59 1.37 -11.47
C PRO A 149 -7.58 1.47 -12.63
N ASP A 150 -7.08 1.82 -13.80
CA ASP A 150 -7.85 1.93 -15.02
C ASP A 150 -8.33 0.56 -15.54
N ARG A 151 -9.31 0.57 -16.44
CA ARG A 151 -9.95 -0.67 -16.95
C ARG A 151 -8.96 -1.66 -17.59
N ASN A 152 -7.86 -1.17 -18.13
CA ASN A 152 -6.83 -1.98 -18.78
C ASN A 152 -5.68 -2.37 -17.84
N ASP A 153 -5.70 -1.86 -16.62
CA ASP A 153 -4.70 -2.20 -15.63
C ASP A 153 -5.03 -3.54 -14.99
N SER A 154 -4.02 -4.22 -14.52
CA SER A 154 -4.20 -5.55 -13.97
C SER A 154 -3.20 -5.89 -12.88
N LEU A 155 -3.65 -6.71 -11.94
CA LEU A 155 -2.78 -7.45 -11.04
C LEU A 155 -2.74 -8.90 -11.54
N VAL A 156 -1.52 -9.42 -11.70
CA VAL A 156 -1.27 -10.74 -12.29
C VAL A 156 -0.50 -11.60 -11.29
N LEU A 157 -0.95 -12.83 -11.08
CA LEU A 157 -0.19 -13.85 -10.37
C LEU A 157 0.42 -14.83 -11.37
N GLN A 158 1.72 -15.03 -11.26
CA GLN A 158 2.47 -15.96 -12.08
C GLN A 158 3.20 -16.98 -11.23
N PHE A 159 3.25 -18.23 -11.72
CA PHE A 159 4.05 -19.30 -11.15
C PHE A 159 5.24 -19.60 -12.06
N LYS A 160 6.39 -19.85 -11.46
CA LYS A 160 7.59 -20.25 -12.17
C LYS A 160 7.60 -21.77 -12.36
N ASP A 161 7.66 -22.20 -13.59
CA ASP A 161 7.76 -23.62 -13.89
C ASP A 161 9.19 -24.17 -13.70
N ARG A 162 9.34 -25.47 -13.83
CA ARG A 162 10.63 -26.16 -13.70
C ARG A 162 11.65 -25.74 -14.76
N ALA A 163 11.20 -25.24 -15.93
CA ALA A 163 12.05 -24.70 -16.97
C ALA A 163 12.48 -23.26 -16.71
N GLY A 164 11.94 -22.62 -15.67
CA GLY A 164 12.21 -21.23 -15.30
C GLY A 164 11.29 -20.20 -15.95
N ALA A 165 10.27 -20.65 -16.71
CA ALA A 165 9.31 -19.76 -17.34
C ALA A 165 8.22 -19.31 -16.34
N TRP A 166 7.83 -18.03 -16.44
CA TRP A 166 6.72 -17.48 -15.67
C TRP A 166 5.40 -17.69 -16.38
N ILE A 167 4.49 -18.42 -15.74
CA ILE A 167 3.18 -18.79 -16.31
C ILE A 167 2.09 -18.09 -15.52
N THR A 168 1.26 -17.30 -16.19
CA THR A 168 0.11 -16.64 -15.56
C THR A 168 -0.91 -17.67 -15.07
N ARG A 169 -1.27 -17.59 -13.80
CA ARG A 169 -2.24 -18.47 -13.14
C ARG A 169 -3.50 -17.77 -12.72
N TRP A 170 -3.41 -16.48 -12.49
CA TRP A 170 -4.54 -15.64 -12.17
C TRP A 170 -4.29 -14.22 -12.67
N LEU A 171 -5.34 -13.53 -13.01
CA LEU A 171 -5.34 -12.14 -13.44
C LEU A 171 -6.68 -11.52 -13.06
N ASP A 172 -6.65 -10.32 -12.51
CA ASP A 172 -7.82 -9.44 -12.45
C ASP A 172 -7.51 -8.10 -13.10
N THR A 173 -8.53 -7.55 -13.77
CA THR A 173 -8.48 -6.21 -14.35
C THR A 173 -9.36 -5.27 -13.54
N ALA A 174 -8.88 -4.07 -13.31
CA ALA A 174 -9.66 -3.06 -12.62
C ALA A 174 -10.89 -2.66 -13.43
N ARG A 175 -12.06 -2.78 -12.82
CA ARG A 175 -13.33 -2.33 -13.45
C ARG A 175 -14.02 -1.26 -12.63
N ALA A 176 -13.69 -1.17 -11.35
CA ALA A 176 -14.16 -0.19 -10.38
C ALA A 176 -13.34 -0.35 -9.09
N ARG A 177 -13.41 0.64 -8.20
CA ARG A 177 -12.90 0.50 -6.83
C ARG A 177 -13.45 -0.79 -6.20
N ARG A 178 -12.57 -1.57 -5.59
CA ARG A 178 -12.92 -2.86 -4.97
C ARG A 178 -12.25 -2.99 -3.61
N ASP A 179 -13.08 -3.30 -2.63
CA ASP A 179 -12.63 -3.71 -1.31
C ASP A 179 -11.90 -5.06 -1.37
N PHE A 180 -11.19 -5.40 -0.32
CA PHE A 180 -10.49 -6.66 -0.23
C PHE A 180 -11.41 -7.87 -0.45
N ARG A 181 -10.94 -8.80 -1.24
CA ARG A 181 -11.58 -10.08 -1.53
C ARG A 181 -10.56 -11.20 -1.55
N ASP A 182 -11.01 -12.39 -1.25
CA ASP A 182 -10.20 -13.60 -1.33
C ASP A 182 -10.13 -14.18 -2.74
N THR A 183 -9.03 -14.84 -3.01
CA THR A 183 -8.83 -15.72 -4.17
C THR A 183 -8.16 -17.00 -3.71
N VAL A 184 -8.64 -18.14 -4.20
CA VAL A 184 -8.06 -19.47 -3.89
C VAL A 184 -7.78 -20.21 -5.19
N LEU A 185 -6.57 -20.73 -5.32
CA LEU A 185 -6.09 -21.47 -6.48
C LEU A 185 -5.48 -22.80 -6.07
N GLN A 186 -5.64 -23.83 -6.90
CA GLN A 186 -4.91 -25.05 -6.75
C GLN A 186 -3.56 -25.01 -7.48
N VAL A 187 -2.51 -25.47 -6.80
CA VAL A 187 -1.19 -25.70 -7.37
C VAL A 187 -1.06 -27.20 -7.67
N ASN A 188 -1.80 -27.66 -8.66
CA ASN A 188 -1.95 -29.09 -8.99
C ASN A 188 -1.29 -29.50 -10.31
N ASP A 189 -0.56 -28.62 -10.98
CA ASP A 189 0.19 -28.97 -12.18
C ASP A 189 1.62 -29.36 -11.78
N ALA A 190 2.07 -30.53 -12.22
CA ALA A 190 3.40 -31.07 -11.90
C ALA A 190 4.56 -30.17 -12.32
N ARG A 191 4.34 -29.24 -13.28
CA ARG A 191 5.36 -28.25 -13.69
C ARG A 191 5.77 -27.32 -12.56
N PHE A 192 4.88 -27.09 -11.57
CA PHE A 192 5.11 -26.18 -10.46
C PHE A 192 5.57 -26.89 -9.17
N LEU A 193 5.42 -28.21 -9.09
CA LEU A 193 5.74 -29.01 -7.92
C LEU A 193 7.23 -29.43 -7.96
N HIS A 194 8.13 -28.47 -7.61
CA HIS A 194 9.57 -28.70 -7.63
C HIS A 194 10.27 -27.90 -6.52
N GLU A 195 11.53 -28.24 -6.25
CA GLU A 195 12.31 -27.69 -5.12
C GLU A 195 12.62 -26.20 -5.22
N ALA A 196 12.57 -25.63 -6.43
CA ALA A 196 12.86 -24.24 -6.69
C ALA A 196 11.61 -23.47 -7.15
N PHE A 197 10.44 -23.83 -6.65
CA PHE A 197 9.20 -23.12 -6.97
C PHE A 197 9.25 -21.68 -6.48
N GLN A 198 8.73 -20.80 -7.31
CA GLN A 198 8.48 -19.39 -6.96
C GLN A 198 7.14 -18.95 -7.57
N PHE A 199 6.51 -18.01 -6.91
CA PHE A 199 5.40 -17.26 -7.48
C PHE A 199 5.69 -15.76 -7.41
N ARG A 200 5.00 -14.97 -8.24
CA ARG A 200 5.09 -13.52 -8.17
C ARG A 200 3.77 -12.85 -8.51
N PHE A 201 3.54 -11.73 -7.85
CA PHE A 201 2.54 -10.75 -8.27
C PHE A 201 3.22 -9.66 -9.09
N VAL A 202 2.57 -9.24 -10.16
CA VAL A 202 3.03 -8.16 -11.06
C VAL A 202 1.86 -7.23 -11.31
N ALA A 203 2.03 -5.95 -11.01
CA ALA A 203 1.06 -4.94 -11.40
C ALA A 203 1.37 -4.41 -12.80
N TYR A 204 0.34 -4.20 -13.57
CA TYR A 204 0.38 -3.52 -14.86
C TYR A 204 -0.52 -2.30 -14.79
N GLY A 205 0.01 -1.16 -15.19
CA GLY A 205 -0.66 0.12 -15.15
C GLY A 205 0.19 1.20 -15.80
N ARG A 206 -0.03 2.45 -15.43
CA ARG A 206 0.74 3.59 -15.92
C ARG A 206 2.09 3.69 -15.20
N PRO A 207 3.24 3.45 -15.87
CA PRO A 207 4.54 3.42 -15.21
C PRO A 207 5.18 4.80 -15.00
N SER A 208 4.48 5.89 -15.29
CA SER A 208 4.99 7.27 -15.24
C SER A 208 4.67 8.00 -13.93
N GLY A 209 4.13 7.33 -12.94
CA GLY A 209 3.79 7.91 -11.63
C GLY A 209 2.94 6.98 -10.78
N MET A 210 2.52 7.49 -9.62
CA MET A 210 1.62 6.80 -8.70
C MET A 210 0.17 7.06 -9.14
N PHE A 211 -0.35 6.23 -10.01
CA PHE A 211 -1.72 6.35 -10.53
C PHE A 211 -2.59 5.17 -10.07
N ASP A 212 -2.10 3.96 -10.28
CA ASP A 212 -2.86 2.73 -10.17
C ASP A 212 -2.35 1.92 -8.98
N ALA A 213 -3.16 1.74 -7.96
CA ALA A 213 -2.76 1.00 -6.78
C ALA A 213 -3.55 -0.30 -6.61
N TRP A 214 -2.80 -1.37 -6.33
CA TRP A 214 -3.32 -2.66 -5.93
C TRP A 214 -2.79 -3.00 -4.54
N ASN A 215 -3.62 -3.62 -3.72
CA ASN A 215 -3.20 -4.08 -2.41
C ASN A 215 -3.30 -5.59 -2.31
N LEU A 216 -2.41 -6.19 -1.54
CA LEU A 216 -2.29 -7.62 -1.34
C LEU A 216 -2.10 -7.91 0.15
N ASP A 217 -2.83 -8.89 0.65
CA ASP A 217 -2.76 -9.34 2.04
C ASP A 217 -3.00 -10.84 2.16
N TYR A 218 -2.67 -11.42 3.30
CA TYR A 218 -2.88 -12.84 3.64
C TYR A 218 -2.49 -13.80 2.52
N VAL A 219 -1.24 -13.72 2.07
CA VAL A 219 -0.71 -14.65 1.07
C VAL A 219 -0.31 -15.95 1.75
N ILE A 220 -1.01 -17.01 1.42
CA ILE A 220 -0.81 -18.33 2.02
C ILE A 220 -0.65 -19.37 0.93
N LEU A 221 0.40 -20.18 1.04
CA LEU A 221 0.57 -21.37 0.23
C LEU A 221 0.78 -22.54 1.20
N ASP A 222 -0.12 -23.51 1.17
CA ASP A 222 -0.06 -24.66 2.07
C ASP A 222 -0.58 -25.92 1.42
N ARG A 223 -0.17 -27.05 2.00
CA ARG A 223 -0.59 -28.37 1.60
C ARG A 223 -1.73 -28.85 2.51
N ASN A 224 -2.87 -29.13 1.89
CA ASN A 224 -4.01 -29.71 2.61
C ASN A 224 -4.40 -28.90 3.86
N PRO A 225 -4.61 -27.57 3.73
CA PRO A 225 -4.81 -26.71 4.87
C PRO A 225 -6.01 -27.18 5.71
N ALA A 226 -5.81 -27.27 7.02
CA ALA A 226 -6.86 -27.62 7.97
C ALA A 226 -7.88 -26.49 8.19
N TYR A 227 -7.59 -25.29 7.71
CA TYR A 227 -8.44 -24.10 7.79
C TYR A 227 -9.12 -23.83 6.44
N ASN A 228 -10.25 -23.12 6.50
CA ASN A 228 -10.87 -22.59 5.29
C ASN A 228 -10.09 -21.36 4.81
N PRO A 229 -9.39 -21.42 3.66
CA PRO A 229 -8.59 -20.30 3.18
C PRO A 229 -9.41 -19.03 2.80
N ARG A 230 -10.73 -19.15 2.75
CA ARG A 230 -11.67 -18.04 2.53
C ARG A 230 -12.20 -17.41 3.81
N SER A 231 -11.92 -18.01 4.96
CA SER A 231 -12.42 -17.55 6.25
C SER A 231 -11.26 -17.46 7.23
N LEU A 232 -10.69 -16.28 7.31
CA LEU A 232 -9.65 -15.98 8.29
C LEU A 232 -10.29 -15.85 9.67
N ARG A 233 -9.71 -16.54 10.66
CA ARG A 233 -10.04 -16.37 12.07
C ARG A 233 -8.94 -15.52 12.72
N ASP A 234 -8.94 -14.25 12.35
CA ASP A 234 -7.99 -13.30 12.92
C ASP A 234 -8.73 -12.11 13.52
N VAL A 235 -8.14 -11.52 14.55
CA VAL A 235 -8.61 -10.29 15.18
C VAL A 235 -7.45 -9.31 15.17
N ALA A 236 -7.49 -8.39 14.23
CA ALA A 236 -6.46 -7.37 14.09
C ALA A 236 -7.05 -5.97 14.34
N VAL A 237 -6.28 -5.12 15.02
CA VAL A 237 -6.55 -3.68 15.07
C VAL A 237 -6.01 -3.08 13.78
N THR A 238 -6.87 -2.94 12.79
CA THR A 238 -6.51 -2.48 11.43
C THR A 238 -6.43 -0.96 11.32
N ARG A 239 -7.02 -0.24 12.28
CA ARG A 239 -6.99 1.23 12.33
C ARG A 239 -6.56 1.73 13.70
N GLN A 240 -5.90 2.88 13.69
CA GLN A 240 -5.65 3.58 14.94
C GLN A 240 -6.99 3.95 15.60
N PRO A 241 -7.19 3.65 16.90
CA PRO A 241 -8.41 4.06 17.61
C PRO A 241 -8.64 5.56 17.45
N ARG A 242 -9.87 5.96 17.19
CA ARG A 242 -10.23 7.37 17.16
C ARG A 242 -10.03 7.97 18.56
N SER A 243 -9.80 9.28 18.60
CA SER A 243 -9.80 10.00 19.86
C SER A 243 -11.12 9.75 20.59
N ILE A 244 -11.04 9.48 21.90
CA ILE A 244 -12.22 9.43 22.77
C ILE A 244 -12.90 10.79 22.92
N LEU A 245 -12.23 11.86 22.47
CA LEU A 245 -12.74 13.21 22.48
C LEU A 245 -13.63 13.46 21.25
N ARG A 246 -14.77 14.10 21.46
CA ARG A 246 -15.76 14.37 20.38
C ARG A 246 -15.28 15.38 19.37
N ARG A 247 -14.58 16.43 19.81
CA ARG A 247 -14.25 17.61 18.99
C ARG A 247 -12.74 17.78 18.73
N TYR A 248 -11.91 17.19 19.56
CA TYR A 248 -10.47 17.37 19.55
C TYR A 248 -9.74 16.03 19.56
N SER A 249 -8.55 15.98 19.02
CA SER A 249 -7.68 14.81 19.12
C SER A 249 -6.98 14.75 20.49
N SER A 250 -6.80 15.89 21.13
CA SER A 250 -6.23 16.05 22.48
C SER A 250 -6.74 17.32 23.11
N MET A 251 -6.80 17.38 24.45
CA MET A 251 -7.09 18.59 25.22
C MET A 251 -6.44 18.52 26.59
N PRO A 252 -6.15 19.68 27.24
CA PRO A 252 -5.65 19.71 28.62
C PRO A 252 -6.65 19.04 29.58
N LEU A 253 -6.13 18.27 30.53
CA LEU A 253 -6.97 17.56 31.51
C LEU A 253 -7.91 18.49 32.28
N GLU A 254 -7.44 19.64 32.70
CA GLU A 254 -8.23 20.63 33.43
C GLU A 254 -9.43 21.11 32.60
N GLN A 255 -9.25 21.32 31.29
CA GLN A 255 -10.34 21.70 30.42
C GLN A 255 -11.32 20.55 30.21
N PHE A 256 -10.85 19.32 30.10
CA PHE A 256 -11.69 18.13 30.02
C PHE A 256 -12.57 17.98 31.27
N LEU A 257 -12.02 18.20 32.46
CA LEU A 257 -12.72 18.05 33.72
C LEU A 257 -13.85 19.06 33.94
N VAL A 258 -13.90 20.14 33.16
CA VAL A 258 -15.01 21.12 33.23
C VAL A 258 -16.31 20.51 32.71
N SER A 259 -16.27 19.68 31.68
CA SER A 259 -17.48 19.04 31.12
C SER A 259 -17.17 17.71 30.41
N PRO A 260 -16.76 16.67 31.15
CA PRO A 260 -16.30 15.40 30.59
C PRO A 260 -17.31 14.76 29.64
N THR A 261 -18.59 14.75 30.04
CA THR A 261 -19.67 14.13 29.24
C THR A 261 -19.95 14.80 27.91
N THR A 262 -19.66 16.11 27.82
CA THR A 262 -19.81 16.86 26.58
C THR A 262 -18.62 16.63 25.64
N GLU A 263 -17.45 16.42 26.20
CA GLU A 263 -16.21 16.25 25.44
C GLU A 263 -15.96 14.80 25.03
N MET A 264 -16.54 13.84 25.72
CA MET A 264 -16.45 12.42 25.31
C MET A 264 -17.33 12.14 24.09
N GLY A 265 -16.74 11.47 23.10
CA GLY A 265 -17.45 10.89 21.97
C GLY A 265 -17.98 9.49 22.29
N ASN A 266 -18.95 9.03 21.53
CA ASN A 266 -19.29 7.60 21.53
C ASN A 266 -18.12 6.83 20.94
N VAL A 267 -17.61 5.88 21.68
CA VAL A 267 -16.63 4.92 21.17
C VAL A 267 -17.47 3.83 20.50
N ASP A 268 -17.63 3.91 19.20
CA ASP A 268 -18.20 2.82 18.43
C ASP A 268 -17.18 1.66 18.44
N SER A 269 -17.57 0.57 19.06
CA SER A 269 -16.80 -0.68 19.11
C SER A 269 -16.96 -1.47 17.83
#